data_34327749d6c217050de66f90ac38e02e
#
_entry.id   34327749d6c217050de66f90ac38e02e
#
_cell.length_a   1.000
_cell.length_b   1.000
_cell.length_c   1.000
_cell.angle_alpha   90.00
_cell.angle_beta   90.00
_cell.angle_gamma   90.00
#
_symmetry.space_group_name_H-M   'P 1'
#
loop_
_entity.id
_entity.type
_entity.pdbx_description
1 polymer ?
#
loop_
_entity_poly.entity_id
_entity_poly.type
_entity_poly.pdbx_seq_one_letter_code
_entity_poly.pdbx_strand_id
1 'polypeptide(L)' 'MTVTVCYYGLLAERRGLADERVTSAATTPAALYAELDAAHALGLSTADFCVAVNDEFVSWEHPLSEKDSIAFLPPMSGG' A
#
# COMPACT_ATOMS: atom_id res chain seq x y z
N MET A 1 -12.22 -7.24 5.03
CA MET A 1 -11.25 -7.32 6.13
C MET A 1 -10.70 -5.94 6.47
N THR A 2 -10.17 -5.79 7.66
CA THR A 2 -9.58 -4.53 8.09
C THR A 2 -8.07 -4.69 8.19
N VAL A 3 -7.33 -3.80 7.55
CA VAL A 3 -5.87 -3.81 7.53
C VAL A 3 -5.35 -2.42 7.88
N THR A 4 -4.09 -2.33 8.24
CA THR A 4 -3.42 -1.05 8.44
C THR A 4 -2.58 -0.76 7.20
N VAL A 5 -2.68 0.45 6.68
CA VAL A 5 -1.89 0.87 5.52
C VAL A 5 -0.96 1.98 5.96
N CYS A 6 0.32 1.81 5.65
CA CYS A 6 1.34 2.82 5.94
C CYS A 6 1.85 3.40 4.62
N TYR A 7 1.87 4.72 4.56
CA TYR A 7 2.30 5.45 3.38
C TYR A 7 3.65 6.11 3.65
N TYR A 8 4.50 6.14 2.65
CA TYR A 8 5.81 6.78 2.77
C TYR A 8 6.06 7.69 1.58
N GLY A 9 6.89 8.69 1.79
CA GLY A 9 7.33 9.59 0.73
C GLY A 9 6.16 10.29 0.05
N LEU A 10 6.17 10.29 -1.26
CA LEU A 10 5.18 11.00 -2.06
C LEU A 10 3.76 10.48 -1.83
N LEU A 11 3.61 9.18 -1.56
CA LEU A 11 2.28 8.63 -1.28
C LEU A 11 1.69 9.22 0.00
N ALA A 12 2.52 9.38 1.04
CA ALA A 12 2.07 10.01 2.27
C ALA A 12 1.63 11.45 2.02
N GLU A 13 2.35 12.16 1.17
CA GLU A 13 1.99 13.53 0.81
C GLU A 13 0.66 13.56 0.05
N ARG A 14 0.50 12.68 -0.92
CA ARG A 14 -0.72 12.64 -1.73
C ARG A 14 -1.93 12.22 -0.93
N ARG A 15 -1.76 11.27 -0.03
CA ARG A 15 -2.85 10.80 0.82
C ARG A 15 -3.15 11.77 1.96
N GLY A 16 -2.15 12.53 2.41
CA GLY A 16 -2.29 13.43 3.54
C GLY A 16 -2.24 12.74 4.90
N LEU A 17 -1.82 11.49 4.94
CA LEU A 17 -1.71 10.69 6.15
C LEU A 17 -0.46 9.83 6.09
N ALA A 18 0.13 9.54 7.24
CA ALA A 18 1.24 8.61 7.31
C ALA A 18 0.74 7.15 7.37
N ASP A 19 -0.40 6.93 8.01
CA ASP A 19 -1.00 5.59 8.09
C ASP A 19 -2.49 5.71 8.36
N GLU A 20 -3.20 4.62 8.13
CA GLU A 20 -4.63 4.55 8.41
C GLU A 20 -5.11 3.11 8.44
N ARG A 21 -6.23 2.87 9.09
CA ARG A 21 -6.91 1.58 9.01
C ARG A 21 -7.90 1.63 7.88
N VAL A 22 -7.95 0.57 7.10
CA VAL A 22 -8.82 0.49 5.92
C VAL A 22 -9.61 -0.81 5.97
N THR A 23 -10.92 -0.71 5.78
CA THR A 23 -11.76 -1.88 5.58
C THR A 23 -11.92 -2.06 4.08
N SER A 24 -11.56 -3.23 3.58
CA SER A 24 -11.49 -3.48 2.16
C SER A 24 -11.83 -4.92 1.84
N ALA A 25 -12.34 -5.15 0.65
CA ALA A 25 -12.54 -6.50 0.12
C ALA A 25 -11.34 -6.98 -0.68
N ALA A 26 -10.31 -6.15 -0.84
CA ALA A 26 -9.13 -6.52 -1.60
C ALA A 26 -8.40 -7.68 -0.95
N THR A 27 -7.91 -8.60 -1.76
CA THR A 27 -7.19 -9.79 -1.29
C THR A 27 -5.70 -9.75 -1.62
N THR A 28 -5.24 -8.74 -2.34
CA THR A 28 -3.84 -8.57 -2.69
C THR A 28 -3.44 -7.10 -2.54
N PRO A 29 -2.14 -6.82 -2.36
CA PRO A 29 -1.68 -5.43 -2.34
C PRO A 29 -2.03 -4.66 -3.61
N ALA A 30 -1.99 -5.31 -4.77
CA ALA A 30 -2.34 -4.64 -6.02
C ALA A 30 -3.79 -4.18 -6.01
N ALA A 31 -4.71 -5.05 -5.59
CA ALA A 31 -6.11 -4.69 -5.51
C ALA A 31 -6.37 -3.62 -4.46
N LEU A 32 -5.69 -3.71 -3.33
CA LEU A 32 -5.80 -2.71 -2.27
C LEU A 32 -5.33 -1.35 -2.76
N TYR A 33 -4.19 -1.31 -3.43
CA TYR A 33 -3.69 -0.04 -3.96
C TYR A 33 -4.65 0.56 -4.98
N ALA A 34 -5.22 -0.28 -5.85
CA ALA A 34 -6.18 0.20 -6.84
C ALA A 34 -7.40 0.86 -6.18
N GLU A 35 -7.89 0.29 -5.09
CA GLU A 35 -8.99 0.88 -4.32
C GLU A 35 -8.59 2.24 -3.73
N LEU A 36 -7.41 2.30 -3.13
CA LEU A 36 -6.92 3.54 -2.52
C LEU A 36 -6.69 4.62 -3.55
N ASP A 37 -6.13 4.26 -4.70
CA ASP A 37 -5.91 5.20 -5.79
C ASP A 37 -7.23 5.76 -6.31
N ALA A 38 -8.22 4.89 -6.50
CA ALA A 38 -9.53 5.32 -6.97
C ALA A 38 -10.22 6.24 -5.95
N ALA A 39 -10.07 5.95 -4.67
CA ALA A 39 -10.71 6.73 -3.62
C ALA A 39 -10.03 8.08 -3.36
N HIS A 40 -8.72 8.13 -3.51
CA HIS A 40 -7.93 9.30 -3.09
C HIS A 40 -7.12 9.95 -4.20
N ALA A 41 -7.24 9.46 -5.42
CA ALA A 41 -6.54 10.01 -6.59
C ALA A 41 -5.03 10.12 -6.35
N LEU A 42 -4.43 9.02 -5.89
CA LEU A 42 -3.00 9.01 -5.59
C LEU A 42 -2.14 9.24 -6.82
N GLY A 43 -2.54 8.69 -7.97
CA GLY A 43 -1.93 9.02 -9.25
C GLY A 43 -0.54 8.46 -9.49
N LEU A 44 -0.11 7.48 -8.71
CA LEU A 44 1.19 6.86 -8.87
C LEU A 44 1.04 5.42 -9.31
N SER A 45 1.99 4.94 -10.10
CA SER A 45 1.99 3.56 -10.58
C SER A 45 2.65 2.63 -9.58
N THR A 46 2.11 1.42 -9.42
CA THR A 46 2.74 0.40 -8.58
C THR A 46 4.14 0.02 -9.08
N ALA A 47 4.45 0.36 -10.33
CA ALA A 47 5.80 0.14 -10.84
C ALA A 47 6.84 1.05 -10.17
N ASP A 48 6.39 2.10 -9.50
CA ASP A 48 7.28 3.09 -8.91
C ASP A 48 7.56 2.88 -7.43
N PHE A 49 7.00 1.83 -6.81
CA PHE A 49 7.31 1.54 -5.40
C PHE A 49 7.19 0.06 -5.10
N CYS A 50 7.52 -0.29 -3.87
CA CYS A 50 7.49 -1.66 -3.37
C CYS A 50 6.42 -1.78 -2.31
N VAL A 51 6.03 -3.01 -2.02
CA VAL A 51 5.07 -3.27 -0.96
C VAL A 51 5.67 -4.24 0.05
N ALA A 52 5.41 -3.97 1.33
CA ALA A 52 5.78 -4.89 2.40
C ALA A 52 4.52 -5.22 3.18
N VAL A 53 4.39 -6.46 3.62
CA VAL A 53 3.30 -6.91 4.48
C VAL A 53 3.92 -7.44 5.75
N ASN A 54 3.52 -6.86 6.88
CA ASN A 54 4.07 -7.23 8.20
C ASN A 54 5.61 -7.19 8.20
N ASP A 55 6.16 -6.12 7.63
CA ASP A 55 7.60 -5.83 7.58
C ASP A 55 8.40 -6.73 6.65
N GLU A 56 7.75 -7.47 5.77
CA GLU A 56 8.44 -8.28 4.77
C GLU A 56 8.07 -7.82 3.37
N PHE A 57 9.07 -7.62 2.51
CA PHE A 57 8.80 -7.29 1.11
C PHE A 57 8.13 -8.49 0.44
N VAL A 58 7.05 -8.22 -0.27
CA VAL A 58 6.25 -9.26 -0.93
C VAL A 58 5.90 -8.83 -2.34
N SER A 59 5.37 -9.76 -3.12
CA SER A 59 4.89 -9.44 -4.44
C SER A 59 3.55 -8.69 -4.33
N TRP A 60 3.18 -8.00 -5.39
CA TRP A 60 1.91 -7.29 -5.46
C TRP A 60 0.71 -8.24 -5.45
N GLU A 61 0.93 -9.54 -5.67
CA GLU A 61 -0.10 -10.57 -5.65
C GLU A 61 -0.13 -11.38 -4.36
N HIS A 62 0.63 -10.97 -3.37
CA HIS A 62 0.68 -11.67 -2.08
C HIS A 62 -0.70 -11.67 -1.40
N PRO A 63 -1.18 -12.82 -0.90
CA PRO A 63 -2.48 -12.85 -0.23
C PRO A 63 -2.49 -12.03 1.05
N LEU A 64 -3.51 -11.20 1.22
CA LEU A 64 -3.69 -10.40 2.43
C LEU A 64 -4.59 -11.13 3.42
N SER A 65 -4.37 -10.86 4.70
CA SER A 65 -5.16 -11.42 5.79
C SER A 65 -5.66 -10.31 6.71
N GLU A 66 -6.65 -10.63 7.52
CA GLU A 66 -7.20 -9.71 8.51
C GLU A 66 -6.08 -9.19 9.40
N LYS A 67 -6.09 -7.89 9.67
CA LYS A 67 -5.15 -7.20 10.54
C LYS A 67 -3.72 -7.11 10.02
N ASP A 68 -3.49 -7.45 8.76
CA ASP A 68 -2.17 -7.26 8.16
C ASP A 68 -1.79 -5.77 8.16
N SER A 69 -0.50 -5.51 8.23
CA SER A 69 0.06 -4.17 8.09
C SER A 69 0.75 -4.08 6.74
N ILE A 70 0.23 -3.22 5.87
CA ILE A 70 0.73 -3.07 4.51
C ILE A 70 1.45 -1.73 4.39
N ALA A 71 2.69 -1.75 3.92
CA ALA A 71 3.47 -0.54 3.70
C ALA A 71 3.79 -0.39 2.22
N PHE A 72 3.52 0.81 1.69
CA PHE A 72 3.90 1.16 0.33
C PHE A 72 5.15 2.04 0.43
N LEU A 73 6.26 1.56 -0.10
CA LEU A 73 7.58 2.14 0.10
C LEU A 73 8.19 2.58 -1.22
N PRO A 74 8.95 3.68 -1.23
CA PRO A 74 9.68 4.04 -2.45
C PRO A 74 10.63 2.91 -2.85
N PRO A 75 10.98 2.79 -4.14
CA PRO A 75 11.89 1.73 -4.56
C PRO A 75 13.24 1.90 -3.87
N MET A 76 13.81 0.75 -3.53
CA MET A 76 15.09 0.70 -2.83
C MET A 76 16.27 0.86 -3.76
N SER A 77 16.06 1.21 -4.99
CA SER A 77 17.15 1.44 -5.90
C SER A 77 17.92 2.63 -5.38
N GLY A 78 18.99 2.41 -4.76
CA GLY A 78 19.83 3.49 -4.31
C GLY A 78 20.43 4.27 -5.45
N GLY A 79 20.07 3.92 -6.58
CA GLY A 79 20.58 4.60 -7.76
C GLY A 79 19.66 5.64 -8.18
#